data_279d85009e944186fbb09c3656377d60
#
_entry.id   279d85009e944186fbb09c3656377d60
#
_cell.length_a   1.000
_cell.length_b   1.000
_cell.length_c   1.000
_cell.angle_alpha   90.00
_cell.angle_beta   90.00
_cell.angle_gamma   90.00
#
_symmetry.space_group_name_H-M   'P 1'
#
loop_
_entity.id
_entity.type
_entity.pdbx_description
1 polymer ?
#
loop_
_entity_poly.entity_id
_entity_poly.type
_entity_poly.pdbx_seq_one_letter_code
_entity_poly.pdbx_strand_id
1 'polypeptide(L)'
;FNSPWDALRAFWKNRTSETQAPLYQFLQFDTIRQIYLYGHIDPEAINPDNWNMDYRFTERPHAQRVQLDLFYDYRTNVAMYPLWQKFLREHQPPALIFWGQNDLFFTREGGEAYLKDLPNAEIHRLNSGHFAVEDCLGEISSNIKRFYHEKVVA
;
A
#
# COMPACT_ATOMS: atom_id res chain seq x y z
N PHE A 1 9.30 18.04 1.75
CA PHE A 1 8.34 17.33 0.88
C PHE A 1 7.04 17.22 1.66
N ASN A 2 5.95 17.75 1.12
CA ASN A 2 4.63 17.46 1.67
C ASN A 2 4.37 15.96 1.48
N SER A 3 3.83 15.30 2.49
CA SER A 3 3.46 13.90 2.39
C SER A 3 2.52 13.69 1.20
N PRO A 4 2.63 12.57 0.44
CA PRO A 4 1.65 12.22 -0.60
C PRO A 4 0.20 12.30 -0.10
N TRP A 5 -0.01 12.05 1.18
CA TRP A 5 -1.31 12.14 1.85
C TRP A 5 -1.87 13.55 1.99
N ASP A 6 -1.04 14.59 1.91
CA ASP A 6 -1.54 15.98 2.05
C ASP A 6 -2.40 16.39 0.85
N ALA A 7 -2.01 16.01 -0.36
CA ALA A 7 -2.83 16.21 -1.55
C ALA A 7 -4.15 15.44 -1.48
N LEU A 8 -4.12 14.19 -1.02
CA LEU A 8 -5.32 13.38 -0.82
C LEU A 8 -6.26 13.99 0.23
N ARG A 9 -5.74 14.43 1.38
CA ARG A 9 -6.55 15.09 2.43
C ARG A 9 -7.20 16.38 1.94
N ALA A 10 -6.48 17.19 1.15
CA ALA A 10 -7.04 18.39 0.53
C ALA A 10 -8.20 18.04 -0.41
N PHE A 11 -8.03 17.01 -1.25
CA PHE A 11 -9.05 16.52 -2.17
C PHE A 11 -10.26 15.92 -1.45
N TRP A 12 -10.06 15.19 -0.35
CA TRP A 12 -11.16 14.66 0.47
C TRP A 12 -12.00 15.74 1.13
N LYS A 13 -11.33 16.83 1.58
CA LYS A 13 -11.99 17.97 2.22
C LYS A 13 -12.82 18.78 1.22
N ASN A 14 -12.30 18.95 0.02
CA ASN A 14 -12.96 19.75 -1.01
C ASN A 14 -12.61 19.22 -2.40
N ARG A 15 -13.55 18.54 -3.05
CA ARG A 15 -13.37 17.90 -4.36
C ARG A 15 -13.56 18.93 -5.47
N THR A 16 -12.51 19.68 -5.78
CA THR A 16 -12.46 20.67 -6.87
C THR A 16 -11.38 20.34 -7.89
N SER A 17 -11.38 21.05 -9.03
CA SER A 17 -10.30 20.93 -10.03
C SER A 17 -8.92 21.28 -9.46
N GLU A 18 -8.84 22.26 -8.57
CA GLU A 18 -7.60 22.71 -7.96
C GLU A 18 -7.00 21.64 -7.03
N THR A 19 -7.84 20.98 -6.21
CA THR A 19 -7.39 19.91 -5.30
C THR A 19 -7.17 18.59 -6.02
N GLN A 20 -7.80 18.39 -7.17
CA GLN A 20 -7.64 17.23 -8.03
C GLN A 20 -6.34 17.28 -8.85
N ALA A 21 -5.93 18.47 -9.29
CA ALA A 21 -4.79 18.63 -10.19
C ALA A 21 -3.48 17.98 -9.70
N PRO A 22 -3.07 18.07 -8.41
CA PRO A 22 -1.87 17.40 -7.93
C PRO A 22 -1.94 15.88 -7.99
N LEU A 23 -3.15 15.28 -7.94
CA LEU A 23 -3.32 13.82 -7.92
C LEU A 23 -3.05 13.18 -9.28
N TYR A 24 -3.16 13.94 -10.37
CA TYR A 24 -2.77 13.43 -11.69
C TYR A 24 -1.29 13.10 -11.80
N GLN A 25 -0.43 13.66 -10.92
CA GLN A 25 0.98 13.31 -10.90
C GLN A 25 1.20 11.84 -10.51
N PHE A 26 0.33 11.26 -9.67
CA PHE A 26 0.40 9.84 -9.31
C PHE A 26 0.09 8.90 -10.48
N LEU A 27 -0.53 9.43 -11.55
CA LEU A 27 -0.91 8.67 -12.74
C LEU A 27 0.07 8.88 -13.91
N GLN A 28 1.16 9.62 -13.69
CA GLN A 28 2.19 9.84 -14.71
C GLN A 28 3.18 8.68 -14.74
N PHE A 29 3.69 8.37 -15.93
CA PHE A 29 4.62 7.26 -16.15
C PHE A 29 5.80 7.25 -15.18
N ASP A 30 6.50 8.39 -15.07
CA ASP A 30 7.68 8.48 -14.21
C ASP A 30 7.33 8.28 -12.73
N THR A 31 6.17 8.75 -12.29
CA THR A 31 5.73 8.56 -10.91
C THR A 31 5.36 7.10 -10.65
N ILE A 32 4.58 6.47 -11.53
CA ILE A 32 4.26 5.04 -11.43
C ILE A 32 5.54 4.22 -11.38
N ARG A 33 6.47 4.46 -12.31
CA ARG A 33 7.77 3.80 -12.32
C ARG A 33 8.54 4.00 -11.00
N GLN A 34 8.58 5.22 -10.47
CA GLN A 34 9.26 5.50 -9.19
C GLN A 34 8.63 4.78 -8.02
N ILE A 35 7.30 4.60 -7.99
CA ILE A 35 6.62 3.84 -6.93
C ILE A 35 7.06 2.37 -6.94
N TYR A 36 7.31 1.79 -8.14
CA TYR A 36 7.84 0.44 -8.27
C TYR A 36 9.31 0.31 -7.85
N LEU A 37 10.12 1.33 -8.09
CA LEU A 37 11.57 1.23 -7.91
C LEU A 37 12.05 1.74 -6.54
N TYR A 38 11.31 2.67 -5.94
CA TYR A 38 11.76 3.31 -4.71
C TYR A 38 11.74 2.36 -3.52
N GLY A 39 12.86 2.32 -2.80
CA GLY A 39 12.99 1.54 -1.57
C GLY A 39 13.33 0.07 -1.75
N HIS A 40 13.42 -0.41 -2.99
CA HIS A 40 13.87 -1.76 -3.30
C HIS A 40 15.40 -1.89 -3.19
N ILE A 41 15.88 -3.10 -2.82
CA ILE A 41 17.32 -3.38 -2.70
C ILE A 41 17.98 -3.36 -4.07
N ASP A 42 17.35 -4.02 -5.04
CA ASP A 42 17.80 -4.12 -6.41
C ASP A 42 16.69 -3.64 -7.36
N PRO A 43 16.63 -2.33 -7.63
CA PRO A 43 15.63 -1.79 -8.54
C PRO A 43 15.74 -2.31 -9.98
N GLU A 44 16.93 -2.81 -10.38
CA GLU A 44 17.15 -3.35 -11.73
C GLU A 44 16.54 -4.75 -11.91
N ALA A 45 16.32 -5.47 -10.80
CA ALA A 45 15.66 -6.77 -10.83
C ALA A 45 14.12 -6.68 -10.97
N ILE A 46 13.53 -5.49 -10.73
CA ILE A 46 12.08 -5.31 -10.88
C ILE A 46 11.71 -5.33 -12.36
N ASN A 47 10.75 -6.20 -12.73
CA ASN A 47 10.31 -6.34 -14.11
C ASN A 47 9.68 -5.03 -14.63
N PRO A 48 10.25 -4.41 -15.68
CA PRO A 48 9.72 -3.17 -16.26
C PRO A 48 8.31 -3.30 -16.83
N ASP A 49 7.87 -4.49 -17.17
CA ASP A 49 6.50 -4.71 -17.67
C ASP A 49 5.44 -4.32 -16.65
N ASN A 50 5.74 -4.39 -15.34
CA ASN A 50 4.81 -4.05 -14.28
C ASN A 50 4.35 -2.60 -14.38
N TRP A 51 5.27 -1.63 -14.32
CA TRP A 51 4.88 -0.21 -14.43
C TRP A 51 4.47 0.20 -15.83
N ASN A 52 5.01 -0.44 -16.87
CA ASN A 52 4.59 -0.19 -18.26
C ASN A 52 3.13 -0.60 -18.45
N MET A 53 2.75 -1.76 -17.94
CA MET A 53 1.37 -2.26 -18.06
C MET A 53 0.40 -1.40 -17.24
N ASP A 54 0.75 -1.05 -16.00
CA ASP A 54 -0.06 -0.19 -15.15
C ASP A 54 -0.27 1.18 -15.79
N TYR A 55 0.79 1.79 -16.31
CA TYR A 55 0.67 3.06 -17.02
C TYR A 55 -0.25 2.95 -18.24
N ARG A 56 -0.10 1.91 -19.06
CA ARG A 56 -0.99 1.66 -20.22
C ARG A 56 -2.45 1.53 -19.82
N PHE A 57 -2.75 1.02 -18.64
CA PHE A 57 -4.12 0.98 -18.14
C PHE A 57 -4.65 2.37 -17.78
N THR A 58 -3.81 3.28 -17.31
CA THR A 58 -4.22 4.67 -17.02
C THR A 58 -4.50 5.49 -18.28
N GLU A 59 -3.98 5.09 -19.45
CA GLU A 59 -4.24 5.73 -20.73
C GLU A 59 -5.61 5.37 -21.35
N ARG A 60 -6.31 4.37 -20.81
CA ARG A 60 -7.64 4.00 -21.31
C ARG A 60 -8.66 5.12 -21.10
N PRO A 61 -9.66 5.26 -21.98
CA PRO A 61 -10.73 6.22 -21.77
C PRO A 61 -11.34 6.09 -20.37
N HIS A 62 -11.49 7.20 -19.68
CA HIS A 62 -12.04 7.31 -18.32
C HIS A 62 -11.20 6.68 -17.19
N ALA A 63 -10.10 5.96 -17.46
CA ALA A 63 -9.31 5.29 -16.43
C ALA A 63 -8.78 6.26 -15.36
N GLN A 64 -8.25 7.41 -15.77
CA GLN A 64 -7.77 8.43 -14.82
C GLN A 64 -8.91 8.97 -13.94
N ARG A 65 -10.11 9.14 -14.49
CA ARG A 65 -11.28 9.54 -13.71
C ARG A 65 -11.63 8.49 -12.67
N VAL A 66 -11.60 7.21 -13.04
CA VAL A 66 -11.85 6.10 -12.10
C VAL A 66 -10.81 6.10 -10.98
N GLN A 67 -9.51 6.31 -11.29
CA GLN A 67 -8.47 6.40 -10.28
C GLN A 67 -8.72 7.57 -9.31
N LEU A 68 -9.13 8.72 -9.80
CA LEU A 68 -9.48 9.86 -8.95
C LEU A 68 -10.73 9.58 -8.09
N ASP A 69 -11.71 8.87 -8.63
CA ASP A 69 -12.87 8.44 -7.85
C ASP A 69 -12.46 7.49 -6.72
N LEU A 70 -11.53 6.55 -6.97
CA LEU A 70 -10.97 5.66 -5.96
C LEU A 70 -10.14 6.43 -4.90
N PHE A 71 -9.30 7.38 -5.32
CA PHE A 71 -8.60 8.26 -4.39
C PHE A 71 -9.56 9.04 -3.49
N TYR A 72 -10.67 9.50 -4.03
CA TYR A 72 -11.69 10.19 -3.23
C TYR A 72 -12.43 9.23 -2.30
N ASP A 73 -12.75 8.04 -2.75
CA ASP A 73 -13.46 7.04 -1.96
C ASP A 73 -12.63 6.52 -0.78
N TYR A 74 -11.30 6.49 -0.91
CA TYR A 74 -10.39 6.03 0.14
C TYR A 74 -10.61 6.71 1.51
N ARG A 75 -11.16 7.94 1.54
CA ARG A 75 -11.54 8.61 2.80
C ARG A 75 -12.50 7.81 3.65
N THR A 76 -13.31 6.94 3.03
CA THR A 76 -14.24 6.06 3.74
C THR A 76 -13.51 5.02 4.57
N ASN A 77 -12.37 4.52 4.09
CA ASN A 77 -11.49 3.61 4.83
C ASN A 77 -10.97 4.28 6.11
N VAL A 78 -10.55 5.54 6.02
CA VAL A 78 -10.07 6.29 7.19
C VAL A 78 -11.15 6.40 8.26
N ALA A 79 -12.39 6.63 7.85
CA ALA A 79 -13.53 6.67 8.77
C ALA A 79 -13.84 5.30 9.42
N MET A 80 -13.49 4.21 8.74
CA MET A 80 -13.71 2.83 9.22
C MET A 80 -12.59 2.29 10.13
N TYR A 81 -11.41 2.91 10.17
CA TYR A 81 -10.29 2.42 10.99
C TYR A 81 -10.66 2.15 12.46
N PRO A 82 -11.39 3.02 13.18
CA PRO A 82 -11.75 2.72 14.57
C PRO A 82 -12.57 1.44 14.73
N LEU A 83 -13.44 1.16 13.75
CA LEU A 83 -14.26 -0.06 13.76
C LEU A 83 -13.41 -1.30 13.48
N TRP A 84 -12.51 -1.24 12.48
CA TRP A 84 -11.60 -2.32 12.16
C TRP A 84 -10.62 -2.61 13.30
N GLN A 85 -10.05 -1.58 13.90
CA GLN A 85 -9.17 -1.72 15.06
C GLN A 85 -9.91 -2.34 16.26
N LYS A 86 -11.17 -1.94 16.50
CA LYS A 86 -12.00 -2.57 17.51
C LYS A 86 -12.20 -4.06 17.23
N PHE A 87 -12.55 -4.42 15.99
CA PHE A 87 -12.70 -5.81 15.57
C PHE A 87 -11.43 -6.63 15.81
N LEU A 88 -10.25 -6.10 15.44
CA LEU A 88 -8.97 -6.77 15.64
C LEU A 88 -8.69 -7.02 17.13
N ARG A 89 -8.93 -6.00 17.98
CA ARG A 89 -8.75 -6.15 19.45
C ARG A 89 -9.68 -7.17 20.08
N GLU A 90 -10.92 -7.23 19.60
CA GLU A 90 -11.93 -8.14 20.16
C GLU A 90 -11.79 -9.59 19.73
N HIS A 91 -11.35 -9.81 18.48
CA HIS A 91 -11.35 -11.15 17.90
C HIS A 91 -9.96 -11.80 17.84
N GLN A 92 -8.88 -11.00 17.92
CA GLN A 92 -7.49 -11.48 17.93
C GLN A 92 -7.21 -12.60 16.89
N PRO A 93 -7.57 -12.40 15.61
CA PRO A 93 -7.31 -13.41 14.59
C PRO A 93 -5.80 -13.67 14.46
N PRO A 94 -5.37 -14.89 14.11
CA PRO A 94 -3.99 -15.12 13.69
C PRO A 94 -3.63 -14.18 12.54
N ALA A 95 -2.55 -13.43 12.67
CA ALA A 95 -2.17 -12.42 11.69
C ALA A 95 -0.69 -12.51 11.36
N LEU A 96 -0.41 -12.50 10.05
CA LEU A 96 0.93 -12.44 9.47
C LEU A 96 1.02 -11.16 8.63
N ILE A 97 1.98 -10.30 8.93
CA ILE A 97 2.13 -8.97 8.36
C ILE A 97 3.49 -8.88 7.65
N PHE A 98 3.48 -8.51 6.38
CA PHE A 98 4.67 -8.14 5.63
C PHE A 98 4.64 -6.65 5.33
N TRP A 99 5.74 -5.96 5.60
CA TRP A 99 5.79 -4.51 5.44
C TRP A 99 7.10 -4.04 4.85
N GLY A 100 7.04 -3.33 3.72
CA GLY A 100 8.20 -2.68 3.12
C GLY A 100 8.63 -1.48 3.99
N GLN A 101 9.82 -1.55 4.58
CA GLN A 101 10.32 -0.53 5.50
C GLN A 101 10.58 0.82 4.82
N ASN A 102 10.78 0.81 3.51
CA ASN A 102 11.16 1.96 2.70
C ASN A 102 9.96 2.51 1.91
N ASP A 103 8.73 2.06 2.20
CA ASP A 103 7.52 2.53 1.52
C ASP A 103 7.27 4.03 1.84
N LEU A 104 7.08 4.82 0.78
CA LEU A 104 6.80 6.27 0.90
C LEU A 104 5.36 6.59 1.28
N PHE A 105 4.43 5.67 1.02
CA PHE A 105 3.00 5.86 1.27
C PHE A 105 2.57 5.27 2.61
N PHE A 106 2.98 4.05 2.87
CA PHE A 106 2.67 3.32 4.09
C PHE A 106 3.94 3.13 4.90
N THR A 107 4.26 4.12 5.71
CA THR A 107 5.50 4.13 6.48
C THR A 107 5.61 2.96 7.44
N ARG A 108 6.82 2.65 7.88
CA ARG A 108 7.12 1.58 8.85
C ARG A 108 6.23 1.64 10.09
N GLU A 109 5.98 2.84 10.60
CA GLU A 109 5.13 3.05 11.78
C GLU A 109 3.70 2.59 11.56
N GLY A 110 3.21 2.64 10.31
CA GLY A 110 1.89 2.12 9.94
C GLY A 110 1.80 0.61 10.11
N GLY A 111 2.84 -0.13 9.68
CA GLY A 111 2.93 -1.57 9.88
C GLY A 111 3.02 -1.95 11.37
N GLU A 112 3.86 -1.24 12.11
CA GLU A 112 4.02 -1.48 13.55
C GLU A 112 2.78 -1.12 14.38
N ALA A 113 1.94 -0.22 13.87
CA ALA A 113 0.71 0.15 14.57
C ALA A 113 -0.26 -1.02 14.75
N TYR A 114 -0.21 -2.03 13.86
CA TYR A 114 -1.05 -3.23 14.01
C TYR A 114 -0.77 -3.99 15.31
N LEU A 115 0.47 -3.96 15.83
CA LEU A 115 0.82 -4.64 17.08
C LEU A 115 0.11 -4.05 18.31
N LYS A 116 -0.45 -2.83 18.22
CA LYS A 116 -1.27 -2.24 19.28
C LYS A 116 -2.63 -2.95 19.40
N ASP A 117 -3.15 -3.41 18.29
CA ASP A 117 -4.45 -4.07 18.20
C ASP A 117 -4.32 -5.61 18.18
N LEU A 118 -3.20 -6.12 17.65
CA LEU A 118 -2.86 -7.53 17.52
C LEU A 118 -1.46 -7.80 18.10
N PRO A 119 -1.29 -7.85 19.42
CA PRO A 119 0.01 -8.00 20.07
C PRO A 119 0.73 -9.31 19.75
N ASN A 120 -0.02 -10.33 19.31
CA ASN A 120 0.50 -11.65 18.91
C ASN A 120 0.68 -11.80 17.39
N ALA A 121 0.50 -10.74 16.61
CA ALA A 121 0.74 -10.80 15.17
C ALA A 121 2.23 -11.00 14.87
N GLU A 122 2.51 -11.84 13.88
CA GLU A 122 3.86 -11.99 13.34
C GLU A 122 4.11 -10.92 12.28
N ILE A 123 5.14 -10.09 12.46
CA ILE A 123 5.48 -9.01 11.52
C ILE A 123 6.87 -9.21 10.93
N HIS A 124 6.96 -9.22 9.60
CA HIS A 124 8.19 -9.23 8.82
C HIS A 124 8.42 -7.84 8.22
N ARG A 125 9.52 -7.20 8.60
CA ARG A 125 9.95 -5.89 8.09
C ARG A 125 10.88 -6.13 6.92
N LEU A 126 10.34 -6.04 5.72
CA LEU A 126 11.08 -6.30 4.49
C LEU A 126 11.94 -5.09 4.13
N ASN A 127 13.17 -5.31 3.72
CA ASN A 127 14.01 -4.24 3.16
C ASN A 127 13.59 -3.96 1.71
N SER A 128 12.41 -3.41 1.54
CA SER A 128 11.72 -3.21 0.27
C SER A 128 10.85 -1.96 0.33
N GLY A 129 10.33 -1.55 -0.83
CA GLY A 129 9.43 -0.42 -1.00
C GLY A 129 7.95 -0.79 -0.99
N HIS A 130 7.16 -0.06 -1.78
CA HIS A 130 5.70 -0.18 -1.84
C HIS A 130 5.24 -1.54 -2.38
N PHE A 131 5.92 -2.07 -3.38
CA PHE A 131 5.60 -3.34 -4.01
C PHE A 131 6.51 -4.48 -3.55
N ALA A 132 6.60 -4.69 -2.23
CA ALA A 132 7.49 -5.67 -1.61
C ALA A 132 7.31 -7.11 -2.14
N VAL A 133 6.18 -7.44 -2.76
CA VAL A 133 5.97 -8.75 -3.40
C VAL A 133 6.88 -8.93 -4.62
N GLU A 134 7.30 -7.85 -5.27
CA GLU A 134 8.10 -7.92 -6.48
C GLU A 134 9.55 -8.37 -6.23
N ASP A 135 10.13 -8.00 -5.10
CA ASP A 135 11.52 -8.35 -4.75
C ASP A 135 11.65 -9.34 -3.58
N CYS A 136 10.64 -9.45 -2.73
CA CYS A 136 10.66 -10.31 -1.55
C CYS A 136 9.75 -11.56 -1.67
N LEU A 137 9.34 -11.95 -2.89
CA LEU A 137 8.38 -13.04 -3.13
C LEU A 137 8.79 -14.35 -2.45
N GLY A 138 10.06 -14.72 -2.49
CA GLY A 138 10.57 -15.95 -1.87
C GLY A 138 10.36 -15.99 -0.36
N GLU A 139 10.72 -14.92 0.33
CA GLU A 139 10.52 -14.77 1.78
C GLU A 139 9.03 -14.74 2.13
N ILE A 140 8.25 -13.93 1.43
CA ILE A 140 6.80 -13.78 1.65
C ILE A 140 6.10 -15.13 1.48
N SER A 141 6.32 -15.82 0.35
CA SER A 141 5.64 -17.08 0.03
C SER A 141 6.00 -18.21 1.00
N SER A 142 7.26 -18.28 1.41
CA SER A 142 7.72 -19.28 2.38
C SER A 142 7.08 -19.09 3.76
N ASN A 143 7.03 -17.84 4.23
CA ASN A 143 6.42 -17.51 5.52
C ASN A 143 4.90 -17.65 5.49
N ILE A 144 4.21 -17.33 4.39
CA ILE A 144 2.77 -17.61 4.25
C ILE A 144 2.48 -19.10 4.38
N LYS A 145 3.24 -19.95 3.66
CA LYS A 145 3.05 -21.42 3.73
C LYS A 145 3.26 -21.94 5.15
N ARG A 146 4.35 -21.53 5.81
CA ARG A 146 4.64 -21.91 7.20
C ARG A 146 3.52 -21.47 8.14
N PHE A 147 3.16 -20.18 8.12
CA PHE A 147 2.14 -19.61 8.99
C PHE A 147 0.79 -20.28 8.82
N TYR A 148 0.39 -20.56 7.58
CA TYR A 148 -0.86 -21.25 7.29
C TYR A 148 -0.91 -22.64 7.95
N HIS A 149 0.15 -23.41 7.81
CA HIS A 149 0.22 -24.75 8.44
C HIS A 149 0.24 -24.69 9.97
N GLU A 150 0.97 -23.73 10.55
CA GLU A 150 1.15 -23.64 12.01
C GLU A 150 -0.04 -23.00 12.75
N LYS A 151 -0.76 -22.09 12.10
CA LYS A 151 -1.73 -21.22 12.79
C LYS A 151 -3.16 -21.30 12.26
N VAL A 152 -3.37 -21.89 11.07
CA VAL A 152 -4.69 -21.92 10.44
C VAL A 152 -5.20 -23.36 10.28
N VAL A 153 -4.33 -24.31 9.99
CA VAL A 153 -4.71 -25.72 9.76
C VAL A 153 -4.39 -26.62 10.96
N ALA A 154 -3.49 -26.18 11.85
CA ALA A 154 -3.21 -26.89 13.10
C ALA A 154 -4.33 -26.68 14.09
#